data_87c980a53408b1e26826aa2a3e55cc12
#
_entry.id   87c980a53408b1e26826aa2a3e55cc12
#
_cell.length_a   1.000
_cell.length_b   1.000
_cell.length_c   1.000
_cell.angle_alpha   90.00
_cell.angle_beta   90.00
_cell.angle_gamma   90.00
#
_symmetry.space_group_name_H-M   'P 1'
#
loop_
_entity.id
_entity.type
_entity.pdbx_description
1 polymer ?
#
loop_
_entity_poly.entity_id
_entity_poly.type
_entity_poly.pdbx_seq_one_letter_code
_entity_poly.pdbx_strand_id
1 'polypeptide(L)'
;TSSLDGMNDKTPDTSDYSVSASRDGVTASTTLNWSVLDFGLSYVRAQQGSDRYLIAKERERKAVHNLMQDVRTAYWRAVSAQRLLDRVEPLASRVSIAIENSRQIELEQLENPLEALQFQRDLLDIQRNLDGLHKDLVGAKNTLASLMGMSPDEEYRLLNDGPGAVPALKHDVKTME
;
A
#
# COMPACT_ATOMS: atom_id res chain seq x y z
N THR A 1 40.24 74.82 20.32
CA THR A 1 40.15 76.24 20.59
C THR A 1 38.79 76.54 21.18
N SER A 2 38.82 76.74 22.46
CA SER A 2 38.45 77.90 23.19
C SER A 2 37.08 78.47 22.84
N SER A 3 36.19 78.62 23.77
CA SER A 3 36.21 79.65 24.70
C SER A 3 35.13 79.44 25.74
N LEU A 4 35.51 79.57 26.94
CA LEU A 4 34.81 80.12 28.10
C LEU A 4 33.88 81.21 27.75
N ASP A 5 32.70 81.25 28.29
CA ASP A 5 32.36 82.40 29.15
C ASP A 5 31.31 82.00 30.18
N GLY A 6 31.64 82.31 31.37
CA GLY A 6 30.78 82.20 32.54
C GLY A 6 29.83 83.38 32.61
N MET A 7 28.65 83.05 32.98
CA MET A 7 27.82 84.04 33.65
C MET A 7 27.03 83.43 34.79
N ASN A 8 27.52 83.72 35.94
CA ASN A 8 26.92 83.52 37.23
C ASN A 8 25.62 84.34 37.27
N ASP A 9 24.51 83.66 37.30
CA ASP A 9 23.30 84.31 37.78
C ASP A 9 22.71 83.48 38.93
N LYS A 10 22.80 84.07 40.05
CA LYS A 10 22.16 83.66 41.31
C LYS A 10 20.70 84.06 41.24
N THR A 11 19.86 83.13 41.01
CA THR A 11 18.45 83.27 41.39
C THR A 11 18.18 82.32 42.56
N PRO A 12 17.34 82.77 43.48
CA PRO A 12 17.22 82.10 44.78
C PRO A 12 16.32 80.95 44.76
N ASP A 13 16.80 79.97 45.44
CA ASP A 13 16.10 78.99 46.25
C ASP A 13 14.60 78.83 45.97
N THR A 14 14.28 77.87 45.16
CA THR A 14 12.98 77.27 45.18
C THR A 14 13.13 75.80 45.52
N SER A 15 12.78 75.55 46.76
CA SER A 15 12.40 74.27 47.35
C SER A 15 12.70 73.03 46.52
N ASP A 16 13.70 72.33 46.98
CA ASP A 16 14.07 70.99 46.61
C ASP A 16 12.88 70.04 46.80
N TYR A 17 12.08 69.88 45.78
CA TYR A 17 11.15 68.74 45.69
C TYR A 17 11.86 67.54 45.21
N SER A 18 12.46 66.79 46.14
CA SER A 18 12.91 65.45 45.87
C SER A 18 11.67 64.57 45.73
N VAL A 19 11.24 64.37 44.50
CA VAL A 19 10.31 63.30 44.20
C VAL A 19 11.09 62.03 44.30
N SER A 20 11.06 61.35 45.45
CA SER A 20 11.50 59.97 45.57
C SER A 20 10.55 59.09 44.79
N ALA A 21 10.86 58.90 43.53
CA ALA A 21 10.24 57.80 42.77
C ALA A 21 10.71 56.51 43.45
N SER A 22 9.77 55.74 43.98
CA SER A 22 10.03 54.43 44.58
C SER A 22 10.70 53.58 43.53
N ARG A 23 11.92 53.10 43.87
CA ARG A 23 12.74 52.27 43.00
C ARG A 23 12.17 50.86 42.77
N ASP A 24 11.16 50.48 43.51
CA ASP A 24 10.60 49.11 43.49
C ASP A 24 9.14 49.14 42.99
N GLY A 25 8.94 49.68 41.80
CA GLY A 25 7.66 49.58 41.11
C GLY A 25 7.63 48.32 40.26
N VAL A 26 7.02 47.26 40.76
CA VAL A 26 6.68 46.10 39.91
C VAL A 26 5.42 46.41 39.14
N THR A 27 5.55 46.74 37.85
CA THR A 27 4.41 46.98 36.98
C THR A 27 4.11 45.68 36.23
N ALA A 28 3.12 44.92 36.69
CA ALA A 28 2.61 43.78 35.95
C ALA A 28 1.44 44.21 35.07
N SER A 29 1.65 44.27 33.75
CA SER A 29 0.59 44.52 32.78
C SER A 29 0.21 43.21 32.09
N THR A 30 -1.03 42.75 32.31
CA THR A 30 -1.59 41.59 31.57
C THR A 30 -2.51 42.16 30.49
N THR A 31 -2.08 42.06 29.23
CA THR A 31 -2.87 42.47 28.08
C THR A 31 -3.55 41.26 27.46
N LEU A 32 -4.85 41.14 27.58
CA LEU A 32 -5.67 40.09 26.95
C LEU A 32 -6.23 40.62 25.64
N ASN A 33 -5.59 40.34 24.54
CA ASN A 33 -6.12 40.61 23.20
C ASN A 33 -6.94 39.43 22.69
N TRP A 34 -8.26 39.56 22.74
CA TRP A 34 -9.17 38.57 22.13
C TRP A 34 -9.68 39.12 20.81
N SER A 35 -9.19 38.52 19.72
CA SER A 35 -9.74 38.72 18.39
C SER A 35 -10.88 37.74 18.16
N VAL A 36 -12.10 38.20 17.93
CA VAL A 36 -13.26 37.35 17.57
C VAL A 36 -12.98 36.57 16.29
N LEU A 37 -12.18 37.16 15.38
CA LEU A 37 -11.74 36.52 14.14
C LEU A 37 -10.81 35.32 14.41
N ASP A 38 -9.88 35.43 15.36
CA ASP A 38 -8.97 34.35 15.74
C ASP A 38 -9.69 33.21 16.42
N PHE A 39 -10.73 33.52 17.21
CA PHE A 39 -11.60 32.49 17.80
C PHE A 39 -12.35 31.72 16.71
N GLY A 40 -12.94 32.39 15.73
CA GLY A 40 -13.61 31.75 14.60
C GLY A 40 -12.66 30.88 13.77
N LEU A 41 -11.45 31.39 13.48
CA LEU A 41 -10.40 30.62 12.78
C LEU A 41 -9.95 29.39 13.57
N SER A 42 -9.79 29.52 14.88
CA SER A 42 -9.39 28.41 15.76
C SER A 42 -10.45 27.31 15.80
N TYR A 43 -11.73 27.69 15.84
CA TYR A 43 -12.84 26.73 15.77
C TYR A 43 -12.86 25.97 14.44
N VAL A 44 -12.75 26.70 13.31
CA VAL A 44 -12.71 26.06 11.98
C VAL A 44 -11.49 25.15 11.84
N ARG A 45 -10.32 25.57 12.35
CA ARG A 45 -9.11 24.72 12.34
C ARG A 45 -9.27 23.46 13.19
N ALA A 46 -9.93 23.57 14.35
CA ALA A 46 -10.23 22.40 15.19
C ALA A 46 -11.17 21.42 14.47
N GLN A 47 -12.19 21.92 13.79
CA GLN A 47 -13.10 21.11 12.99
C GLN A 47 -12.37 20.43 11.83
N GLN A 48 -11.54 21.16 11.09
CA GLN A 48 -10.68 20.57 10.04
C GLN A 48 -9.71 19.51 10.59
N GLY A 49 -9.19 19.70 11.81
CA GLY A 49 -8.38 18.72 12.51
C GLY A 49 -9.14 17.43 12.77
N SER A 50 -10.38 17.55 13.25
CA SER A 50 -11.29 16.41 13.46
C SER A 50 -11.59 15.67 12.14
N ASP A 51 -11.90 16.43 11.08
CA ASP A 51 -12.17 15.85 9.76
C ASP A 51 -10.95 15.09 9.19
N ARG A 52 -9.76 15.66 9.37
CA ARG A 52 -8.50 14.96 8.97
C ARG A 52 -8.30 13.64 9.72
N TYR A 53 -8.63 13.61 11.01
CA TYR A 53 -8.58 12.38 11.81
C TYR A 53 -9.58 11.35 11.28
N LEU A 54 -10.81 11.75 10.99
CA LEU A 54 -11.83 10.86 10.40
C LEU A 54 -11.39 10.35 9.03
N ILE A 55 -10.85 11.20 8.17
CA ILE A 55 -10.29 10.81 6.87
C ILE A 55 -9.17 9.77 7.05
N ALA A 56 -8.26 9.97 8.00
CA ALA A 56 -7.19 9.02 8.28
C ALA A 56 -7.74 7.65 8.71
N LYS A 57 -8.73 7.65 9.59
CA LYS A 57 -9.42 6.43 10.06
C LYS A 57 -10.14 5.70 8.93
N GLU A 58 -10.81 6.43 8.03
CA GLU A 58 -11.47 5.80 6.89
C GLU A 58 -10.46 5.29 5.84
N ARG A 59 -9.30 5.94 5.71
CA ARG A 59 -8.19 5.42 4.89
C ARG A 59 -7.63 4.11 5.43
N GLU A 60 -7.48 4.00 6.75
CA GLU A 60 -7.09 2.74 7.41
C GLU A 60 -8.10 1.63 7.13
N ARG A 61 -9.40 1.90 7.31
CA ARG A 61 -10.47 0.94 6.99
C ARG A 61 -10.40 0.51 5.52
N LYS A 62 -10.23 1.46 4.60
CA LYS A 62 -10.11 1.17 3.19
C LYS A 62 -8.90 0.29 2.89
N ALA A 63 -7.76 0.54 3.53
CA ALA A 63 -6.55 -0.29 3.38
C ALA A 63 -6.81 -1.73 3.84
N VAL A 64 -7.48 -1.92 4.98
CA VAL A 64 -7.86 -3.25 5.47
C VAL A 64 -8.82 -3.95 4.50
N HIS A 65 -9.83 -3.25 3.98
CA HIS A 65 -10.73 -3.82 2.98
C HIS A 65 -10.03 -4.22 1.69
N ASN A 66 -9.12 -3.39 1.19
CA ASN A 66 -8.34 -3.72 0.01
C ASN A 66 -7.47 -4.95 0.26
N LEU A 67 -6.77 -5.01 1.40
CA LEU A 67 -5.97 -6.18 1.77
C LEU A 67 -6.81 -7.46 1.85
N MET A 68 -8.00 -7.40 2.46
CA MET A 68 -8.91 -8.55 2.49
C MET A 68 -9.33 -9.00 1.09
N GLN A 69 -9.57 -8.05 0.19
CA GLN A 69 -9.93 -8.35 -1.20
C GLN A 69 -8.76 -8.98 -1.96
N ASP A 70 -7.56 -8.45 -1.75
CA ASP A 70 -6.34 -8.97 -2.37
C ASP A 70 -6.04 -10.40 -1.90
N VAL A 71 -6.15 -10.67 -0.61
CA VAL A 71 -5.99 -12.02 -0.03
C VAL A 71 -7.03 -12.99 -0.58
N ARG A 72 -8.30 -12.58 -0.66
CA ARG A 72 -9.36 -13.43 -1.24
C ARG A 72 -9.07 -13.77 -2.69
N THR A 73 -8.68 -12.78 -3.47
CA THR A 73 -8.37 -12.96 -4.90
C THR A 73 -7.16 -13.87 -5.07
N ALA A 74 -6.10 -13.64 -4.31
CA ALA A 74 -4.90 -14.48 -4.32
C ALA A 74 -5.19 -15.91 -3.87
N TYR A 75 -6.03 -16.09 -2.84
CA TYR A 75 -6.45 -17.42 -2.37
C TYR A 75 -7.15 -18.22 -3.48
N TRP A 76 -8.17 -17.65 -4.11
CA TRP A 76 -8.88 -18.38 -5.16
C TRP A 76 -8.04 -18.63 -6.40
N ARG A 77 -7.13 -17.73 -6.74
CA ARG A 77 -6.13 -17.97 -7.79
C ARG A 77 -5.20 -19.11 -7.43
N ALA A 78 -4.69 -19.14 -6.20
CA ALA A 78 -3.80 -20.20 -5.74
C ALA A 78 -4.50 -21.56 -5.64
N VAL A 79 -5.76 -21.63 -5.21
CA VAL A 79 -6.59 -22.84 -5.23
C VAL A 79 -6.78 -23.35 -6.65
N SER A 80 -7.09 -22.46 -7.59
CA SER A 80 -7.24 -22.83 -9.00
C SER A 80 -5.93 -23.29 -9.60
N ALA A 81 -4.83 -22.60 -9.26
CA ALA A 81 -3.49 -22.98 -9.68
C ALA A 81 -3.11 -24.37 -9.17
N GLN A 82 -3.34 -24.67 -7.89
CA GLN A 82 -3.05 -25.99 -7.33
C GLN A 82 -3.78 -27.11 -8.09
N ARG A 83 -5.06 -26.93 -8.41
CA ARG A 83 -5.84 -27.93 -9.17
C ARG A 83 -5.35 -28.08 -10.60
N LEU A 84 -4.89 -27.01 -11.22
CA LEU A 84 -4.38 -27.04 -12.59
C LEU A 84 -2.99 -27.66 -12.65
N LEU A 85 -2.12 -27.40 -11.68
CA LEU A 85 -0.80 -28.03 -11.59
C LEU A 85 -0.90 -29.55 -11.56
N ASP A 86 -1.82 -30.12 -10.78
CA ASP A 86 -2.09 -31.55 -10.72
C ASP A 86 -2.43 -32.19 -12.11
N ARG A 87 -2.86 -31.36 -13.08
CA ARG A 87 -3.18 -31.78 -14.46
C ARG A 87 -2.06 -31.43 -15.45
N VAL A 88 -1.38 -30.32 -15.26
CA VAL A 88 -0.31 -29.84 -16.15
C VAL A 88 0.93 -30.72 -16.07
N GLU A 89 1.31 -31.14 -14.87
CA GLU A 89 2.50 -31.98 -14.68
C GLU A 89 2.46 -33.34 -15.45
N PRO A 90 1.36 -34.12 -15.38
CA PRO A 90 1.27 -35.35 -16.19
C PRO A 90 1.24 -35.08 -17.69
N LEU A 91 0.66 -33.92 -18.11
CA LEU A 91 0.62 -33.55 -19.52
C LEU A 91 1.99 -33.15 -20.03
N ALA A 92 2.77 -32.40 -19.27
CA ALA A 92 4.14 -32.03 -19.59
C ALA A 92 5.02 -33.27 -19.74
N SER A 93 4.87 -34.24 -18.85
CA SER A 93 5.56 -35.55 -18.96
C SER A 93 5.21 -36.32 -20.23
N ARG A 94 3.93 -36.36 -20.62
CA ARG A 94 3.49 -36.99 -21.87
C ARG A 94 4.07 -36.30 -23.11
N VAL A 95 4.10 -34.97 -23.11
CA VAL A 95 4.69 -34.19 -24.21
C VAL A 95 6.19 -34.49 -24.33
N SER A 96 6.92 -34.54 -23.21
CA SER A 96 8.35 -34.89 -23.22
C SER A 96 8.61 -36.30 -23.81
N ILE A 97 7.78 -37.29 -23.45
CA ILE A 97 7.86 -38.63 -24.01
C ILE A 97 7.55 -38.61 -25.51
N ALA A 98 6.54 -37.85 -25.95
CA ALA A 98 6.18 -37.74 -27.36
C ALA A 98 7.32 -37.10 -28.18
N ILE A 99 8.00 -36.11 -27.64
CA ILE A 99 9.17 -35.47 -28.28
C ILE A 99 10.28 -36.50 -28.45
N GLU A 100 10.58 -37.31 -27.43
CA GLU A 100 11.63 -38.32 -27.51
C GLU A 100 11.29 -39.42 -28.51
N ASN A 101 10.05 -39.91 -28.49
CA ASN A 101 9.58 -40.90 -29.46
C ASN A 101 9.65 -40.34 -30.90
N SER A 102 9.29 -39.10 -31.14
CA SER A 102 9.38 -38.48 -32.46
C SER A 102 10.82 -38.38 -32.97
N ARG A 103 11.78 -38.10 -32.06
CA ARG A 103 13.20 -38.11 -32.43
C ARG A 103 13.70 -39.50 -32.83
N GLN A 104 13.23 -40.58 -32.16
CA GLN A 104 13.58 -41.92 -32.50
C GLN A 104 13.03 -42.33 -33.86
N ILE A 105 11.76 -41.98 -34.16
CA ILE A 105 11.12 -42.22 -35.47
C ILE A 105 11.91 -41.53 -36.60
N GLU A 106 12.36 -40.28 -36.37
CA GLU A 106 13.20 -39.56 -37.32
C GLU A 106 14.54 -40.26 -37.58
N LEU A 107 15.22 -40.73 -36.52
CA LEU A 107 16.47 -41.43 -36.63
C LEU A 107 16.36 -42.75 -37.39
N GLU A 108 15.25 -43.46 -37.22
CA GLU A 108 14.96 -44.72 -37.90
C GLU A 108 14.43 -44.54 -39.34
N GLN A 109 14.24 -43.29 -39.80
CA GLN A 109 13.76 -42.93 -41.14
C GLN A 109 12.42 -43.59 -41.53
N LEU A 110 11.55 -43.82 -40.55
CA LEU A 110 10.30 -44.53 -40.73
C LEU A 110 9.21 -43.69 -41.40
N GLU A 111 9.36 -42.35 -41.42
CA GLU A 111 8.40 -41.38 -41.97
C GLU A 111 9.07 -40.31 -42.81
N ASN A 112 8.24 -39.49 -43.50
CA ASN A 112 8.70 -38.33 -44.25
C ASN A 112 9.39 -37.31 -43.30
N PRO A 113 10.68 -36.98 -43.54
CA PRO A 113 11.44 -36.10 -42.62
C PRO A 113 10.77 -34.75 -42.37
N LEU A 114 10.06 -34.19 -43.35
CA LEU A 114 9.41 -32.90 -43.21
C LEU A 114 8.23 -32.95 -42.24
N GLU A 115 7.41 -33.99 -42.29
CA GLU A 115 6.27 -34.18 -41.40
C GLU A 115 6.74 -34.47 -39.98
N ALA A 116 7.79 -35.24 -39.81
CA ALA A 116 8.39 -35.49 -38.49
C ALA A 116 8.92 -34.20 -37.83
N LEU A 117 9.59 -33.34 -38.60
CA LEU A 117 10.08 -32.05 -38.11
C LEU A 117 8.97 -31.05 -37.78
N GLN A 118 7.88 -31.07 -38.56
CA GLN A 118 6.70 -30.23 -38.24
C GLN A 118 6.06 -30.71 -36.94
N PHE A 119 5.88 -32.00 -36.76
CA PHE A 119 5.33 -32.57 -35.53
C PHE A 119 6.19 -32.27 -34.30
N GLN A 120 7.52 -32.38 -34.42
CA GLN A 120 8.46 -32.03 -33.35
C GLN A 120 8.35 -30.54 -32.97
N ARG A 121 8.23 -29.66 -33.96
CA ARG A 121 8.05 -28.23 -33.73
C ARG A 121 6.75 -27.96 -32.95
N ASP A 122 5.65 -28.59 -33.33
CA ASP A 122 4.37 -28.42 -32.66
C ASP A 122 4.41 -28.91 -31.21
N LEU A 123 5.09 -30.05 -30.97
CA LEU A 123 5.29 -30.57 -29.61
C LEU A 123 6.17 -29.63 -28.75
N LEU A 124 7.22 -29.02 -29.32
CA LEU A 124 8.05 -28.05 -28.62
C LEU A 124 7.29 -26.78 -28.32
N ASP A 125 6.38 -26.34 -29.18
CA ASP A 125 5.55 -25.18 -28.93
C ASP A 125 4.52 -25.47 -27.82
N ILE A 126 3.95 -26.68 -27.78
CA ILE A 126 3.10 -27.14 -26.69
C ILE A 126 3.90 -27.16 -25.37
N GLN A 127 5.11 -27.70 -25.38
CA GLN A 127 5.98 -27.74 -24.19
C GLN A 127 6.24 -26.34 -23.64
N ARG A 128 6.61 -25.37 -24.51
CA ARG A 128 6.82 -23.97 -24.10
C ARG A 128 5.58 -23.35 -23.46
N ASN A 129 4.40 -23.63 -24.03
CA ASN A 129 3.14 -23.15 -23.50
C ASN A 129 2.84 -23.75 -22.11
N LEU A 130 3.12 -25.06 -21.92
CA LEU A 130 2.96 -25.71 -20.62
C LEU A 130 3.95 -25.18 -19.58
N ASP A 131 5.19 -24.94 -19.96
CA ASP A 131 6.19 -24.32 -19.07
C ASP A 131 5.80 -22.90 -18.66
N GLY A 132 5.26 -22.11 -19.59
CA GLY A 132 4.70 -20.80 -19.31
C GLY A 132 3.54 -20.88 -18.31
N LEU A 133 2.58 -21.76 -18.58
CA LEU A 133 1.45 -21.98 -17.69
C LEU A 133 1.88 -22.45 -16.29
N HIS A 134 2.83 -23.39 -16.19
CA HIS A 134 3.38 -23.84 -14.92
C HIS A 134 3.97 -22.69 -14.11
N LYS A 135 4.77 -21.81 -14.74
CA LYS A 135 5.34 -20.63 -14.09
C LYS A 135 4.25 -19.67 -13.58
N ASP A 136 3.20 -19.44 -14.36
CA ASP A 136 2.08 -18.57 -13.97
C ASP A 136 1.32 -19.15 -12.76
N LEU A 137 1.10 -20.46 -12.75
CA LEU A 137 0.41 -21.14 -11.67
C LEU A 137 1.23 -21.15 -10.37
N VAL A 138 2.54 -21.40 -10.46
CA VAL A 138 3.46 -21.29 -9.32
C VAL A 138 3.52 -19.84 -8.82
N GLY A 139 3.58 -18.88 -9.74
CA GLY A 139 3.53 -17.44 -9.41
C GLY A 139 2.27 -17.04 -8.63
N ALA A 140 1.11 -17.62 -8.98
CA ALA A 140 -0.13 -17.39 -8.24
C ALA A 140 -0.07 -17.92 -6.79
N LYS A 141 0.54 -19.09 -6.58
CA LYS A 141 0.78 -19.62 -5.24
C LYS A 141 1.75 -18.73 -4.45
N ASN A 142 2.85 -18.31 -5.05
CA ASN A 142 3.84 -17.45 -4.42
C ASN A 142 3.26 -16.08 -4.02
N THR A 143 2.34 -15.54 -4.81
CA THR A 143 1.62 -14.30 -4.48
C THR A 143 0.82 -14.46 -3.18
N LEU A 144 0.11 -15.57 -3.01
CA LEU A 144 -0.60 -15.84 -1.76
C LEU A 144 0.36 -16.04 -0.59
N ALA A 145 1.45 -16.80 -0.76
CA ALA A 145 2.48 -16.99 0.26
C ALA A 145 3.04 -15.65 0.76
N SER A 146 3.36 -14.76 -0.17
CA SER A 146 3.85 -13.41 0.15
C SER A 146 2.84 -12.59 0.97
N LEU A 147 1.55 -12.65 0.62
CA LEU A 147 0.49 -11.96 1.39
C LEU A 147 0.29 -12.56 2.79
N MET A 148 0.60 -13.83 2.98
CA MET A 148 0.58 -14.51 4.29
C MET A 148 1.88 -14.33 5.08
N GLY A 149 2.91 -13.71 4.50
CA GLY A 149 4.22 -13.55 5.13
C GLY A 149 5.02 -14.85 5.20
N MET A 150 4.69 -15.83 4.37
CA MET A 150 5.42 -17.10 4.27
C MET A 150 6.66 -16.95 3.38
N SER A 151 7.69 -17.78 3.62
CA SER A 151 8.85 -17.84 2.73
C SER A 151 8.45 -18.41 1.35
N PRO A 152 9.01 -17.87 0.24
CA PRO A 152 8.73 -18.40 -1.10
C PRO A 152 9.12 -19.88 -1.27
N ASP A 153 10.06 -20.36 -0.49
CA ASP A 153 10.56 -21.76 -0.53
C ASP A 153 9.74 -22.72 0.33
N GLU A 154 8.77 -22.22 1.06
CA GLU A 154 7.92 -23.02 1.93
C GLU A 154 6.83 -23.71 1.10
N GLU A 155 6.87 -25.04 1.03
CA GLU A 155 5.82 -25.80 0.38
C GLU A 155 4.57 -25.84 1.23
N TYR A 156 3.46 -25.40 0.67
CA TYR A 156 2.16 -25.45 1.30
C TYR A 156 1.09 -26.00 0.36
N ARG A 157 0.10 -26.65 0.95
CA ARG A 157 -1.07 -27.14 0.23
C ARG A 157 -2.32 -26.51 0.80
N LEU A 158 -3.12 -25.93 -0.09
CA LEU A 158 -4.39 -25.32 0.30
C LEU A 158 -5.44 -26.42 0.46
N LEU A 159 -6.12 -26.41 1.59
CA LEU A 159 -7.30 -27.21 1.80
C LEU A 159 -8.45 -26.59 1.00
N ASN A 160 -9.09 -27.42 0.19
CA ASN A 160 -10.22 -27.00 -0.62
C ASN A 160 -11.34 -28.01 -0.46
N ASP A 161 -12.30 -27.62 0.34
CA ASP A 161 -13.50 -28.43 0.64
C ASP A 161 -14.50 -28.52 -0.53
N GLY A 162 -14.06 -28.15 -1.75
CA GLY A 162 -14.90 -28.13 -2.92
C GLY A 162 -15.66 -26.79 -3.10
N PRO A 163 -16.44 -26.66 -4.17
CA PRO A 163 -17.27 -25.48 -4.36
C PRO A 163 -18.39 -25.51 -3.32
N GLY A 164 -18.22 -24.72 -2.25
CA GLY A 164 -19.30 -24.44 -1.33
C GLY A 164 -20.51 -23.82 -2.08
N ALA A 165 -21.70 -24.02 -1.57
CA ALA A 165 -22.88 -23.36 -2.11
C ALA A 165 -22.63 -21.84 -2.21
N VAL A 166 -22.87 -21.26 -3.38
CA VAL A 166 -22.78 -19.79 -3.55
C VAL A 166 -23.75 -19.17 -2.54
N PRO A 167 -23.27 -18.34 -1.59
CA PRO A 167 -24.15 -17.73 -0.61
C PRO A 167 -25.20 -16.86 -1.33
N ALA A 168 -26.48 -17.14 -1.10
CA ALA A 168 -27.55 -16.30 -1.59
C ALA A 168 -27.49 -14.93 -0.90
N LEU A 169 -27.65 -13.86 -1.66
CA LEU A 169 -27.81 -12.52 -1.10
C LEU A 169 -29.04 -12.48 -0.21
N LYS A 170 -28.88 -12.13 1.06
CA LYS A 170 -29.98 -12.02 2.03
C LYS A 170 -30.94 -10.87 1.74
N HIS A 171 -30.52 -9.90 0.97
CA HIS A 171 -31.30 -8.72 0.59
C HIS A 171 -31.33 -8.57 -0.92
N ASP A 172 -32.50 -8.26 -1.47
CA ASP A 172 -32.63 -7.91 -2.88
C ASP A 172 -31.92 -6.57 -3.10
N VAL A 173 -31.15 -6.48 -4.21
CA VAL A 173 -30.40 -5.26 -4.58
C VAL A 173 -31.35 -4.06 -4.70
N LYS A 174 -32.63 -4.28 -5.05
CA LYS A 174 -33.66 -3.23 -5.12
C LYS A 174 -34.05 -2.60 -3.78
N THR A 175 -33.70 -3.22 -2.65
CA THR A 175 -33.96 -2.67 -1.31
C THR A 175 -32.80 -1.91 -0.72
N MET A 176 -31.69 -1.78 -1.48
CA MET A 176 -30.47 -1.06 -1.09
C MET A 176 -30.33 0.34 -1.71
N GLU A 177 -31.28 0.76 -2.57
CA GLU A 177 -31.44 2.14 -3.02
C GLU A 177 -32.42 2.87 -2.07
#